data_1471f2607d7da68eee942a9ca08fac99
#
_entry.id   1471f2607d7da68eee942a9ca08fac99
#
_cell.length_a   1.000
_cell.length_b   1.000
_cell.length_c   1.000
_cell.angle_alpha   90.00
_cell.angle_beta   90.00
_cell.angle_gamma   90.00
#
_symmetry.space_group_name_H-M   'P 1'
#
loop_
_entity.id
_entity.type
_entity.pdbx_description
1 polymer ?
#
loop_
_entity_poly.entity_id
_entity_poly.type
_entity_poly.pdbx_seq_one_letter_code
_entity_poly.pdbx_strand_id
1 'polypeptide(L)'
;MRILLVDDVQLDRMQLAIRLKQLGHIVEAVGSGKEALNIYSDFDPELVLLDISMPDMDGFEVANEVRRQFPEWVPIIFLSGHEEPEMIAKAIDAGGDDYLIKPVNKVVLNSKLIAMQRIAHMRRELKQSTAKLEELNILLQQQANEDGLTKLYNRRYMDTKLEESIAWHGRRNIPMTVILLDVDFFKPYNDNYGHIQGDKCLQGLASTLKQLFVRAGEFVGRYGGEEFVLVLSDTDGAAAKLHATRIKEALHEMNYAHEHSTVSDRVTASQGVLSFVPAGGESIASIYEKVDQALYQAKQSGRNTFIQRSILELAG
;
A
#
# COMPACT_ATOMS: atom_id res chain seq x y z
N MET A 1 -5.68 31.50 -10.96
CA MET A 1 -4.61 31.05 -10.05
C MET A 1 -4.62 31.91 -8.79
N ARG A 2 -4.22 31.31 -7.66
CA ARG A 2 -3.83 32.03 -6.45
C ARG A 2 -2.37 32.46 -6.59
N ILE A 3 -2.12 33.76 -6.58
CA ILE A 3 -0.78 34.34 -6.77
C ILE A 3 -0.37 35.05 -5.49
N LEU A 4 0.74 34.65 -4.90
CA LEU A 4 1.39 35.36 -3.82
C LEU A 4 2.38 36.36 -4.42
N LEU A 5 2.12 37.65 -4.21
CA LEU A 5 2.97 38.74 -4.66
C LEU A 5 3.74 39.31 -3.48
N VAL A 6 5.07 39.25 -3.56
CA VAL A 6 5.97 39.75 -2.51
C VAL A 6 6.85 40.84 -3.10
N ASP A 7 6.69 42.06 -2.59
CA ASP A 7 7.43 43.24 -3.07
C ASP A 7 7.39 44.28 -1.94
N ASP A 8 8.52 44.82 -1.53
CA ASP A 8 8.59 45.80 -0.42
C ASP A 8 8.15 47.19 -0.86
N VAL A 9 8.24 47.54 -2.16
CA VAL A 9 7.82 48.82 -2.69
C VAL A 9 6.29 48.86 -2.85
N GLN A 10 5.62 49.57 -1.93
CA GLN A 10 4.15 49.61 -1.86
C GLN A 10 3.48 49.98 -3.20
N LEU A 11 4.05 50.93 -3.92
CA LEU A 11 3.48 51.40 -5.19
C LEU A 11 3.52 50.31 -6.27
N ASP A 12 4.66 49.67 -6.44
CA ASP A 12 4.88 48.59 -7.43
C ASP A 12 3.99 47.40 -7.10
N ARG A 13 3.96 47.01 -5.82
CA ARG A 13 3.11 45.97 -5.30
C ARG A 13 1.63 46.21 -5.58
N MET A 14 1.12 47.40 -5.29
CA MET A 14 -0.27 47.74 -5.56
C MET A 14 -0.61 47.74 -7.07
N GLN A 15 0.24 48.34 -7.90
CA GLN A 15 0.03 48.36 -9.35
C GLN A 15 0.00 46.96 -9.95
N LEU A 16 0.94 46.12 -9.56
CA LEU A 16 1.01 44.75 -10.04
C LEU A 16 -0.16 43.89 -9.52
N ALA A 17 -0.53 44.03 -8.27
CA ALA A 17 -1.69 43.34 -7.71
C ALA A 17 -3.01 43.70 -8.42
N ILE A 18 -3.25 44.97 -8.70
CA ILE A 18 -4.42 45.43 -9.47
C ILE A 18 -4.42 44.77 -10.85
N ARG A 19 -3.28 44.76 -11.53
CA ARG A 19 -3.12 44.19 -12.85
C ARG A 19 -3.40 42.67 -12.88
N LEU A 20 -2.90 41.95 -11.91
CA LEU A 20 -3.14 40.51 -11.76
C LEU A 20 -4.62 40.20 -11.47
N LYS A 21 -5.25 41.00 -10.59
CA LYS A 21 -6.70 40.89 -10.31
C LYS A 21 -7.56 41.17 -11.57
N GLN A 22 -7.19 42.14 -12.38
CA GLN A 22 -7.86 42.43 -13.68
C GLN A 22 -7.75 41.25 -14.67
N LEU A 23 -6.69 40.44 -14.57
CA LEU A 23 -6.51 39.21 -15.35
C LEU A 23 -7.27 38.01 -14.79
N GLY A 24 -8.06 38.18 -13.71
CA GLY A 24 -8.88 37.14 -13.11
C GLY A 24 -8.15 36.27 -12.12
N HIS A 25 -7.02 36.72 -11.56
CA HIS A 25 -6.29 35.96 -10.53
C HIS A 25 -6.73 36.40 -9.13
N ILE A 26 -6.64 35.46 -8.16
CA ILE A 26 -6.76 35.73 -6.73
C ILE A 26 -5.36 36.09 -6.23
N VAL A 27 -5.20 37.27 -5.67
CA VAL A 27 -3.87 37.83 -5.34
C VAL A 27 -3.84 38.19 -3.86
N GLU A 28 -2.89 37.61 -3.16
CA GLU A 28 -2.43 38.07 -1.86
C GLU A 28 -1.10 38.80 -2.04
N ALA A 29 -0.99 40.01 -1.51
CA ALA A 29 0.14 40.91 -1.76
C ALA A 29 0.74 41.40 -0.45
N VAL A 30 1.97 41.00 -0.18
CA VAL A 30 2.71 41.26 1.07
C VAL A 30 3.98 42.06 0.85
N GLY A 31 4.41 42.77 1.89
CA GLY A 31 5.54 43.70 1.82
C GLY A 31 6.87 43.13 2.29
N SER A 32 6.92 41.87 2.71
CA SER A 32 8.17 41.27 3.19
C SER A 32 8.19 39.75 3.03
N GLY A 33 9.40 39.19 2.97
CA GLY A 33 9.59 37.73 2.92
C GLY A 33 9.02 36.99 4.12
N LYS A 34 9.12 37.60 5.32
CA LYS A 34 8.55 37.01 6.56
C LYS A 34 7.04 36.91 6.49
N GLU A 35 6.35 37.96 6.03
CA GLU A 35 4.90 37.89 5.80
C GLU A 35 4.54 36.81 4.78
N ALA A 36 5.28 36.72 3.69
CA ALA A 36 5.06 35.73 2.66
C ALA A 36 5.12 34.29 3.22
N LEU A 37 6.15 33.96 4.00
CA LEU A 37 6.32 32.66 4.64
C LEU A 37 5.20 32.36 5.66
N ASN A 38 4.77 33.35 6.43
CA ASN A 38 3.72 33.18 7.44
C ASN A 38 2.35 32.82 6.83
N ILE A 39 2.01 33.44 5.70
CA ILE A 39 0.70 33.22 5.05
C ILE A 39 0.72 32.09 4.01
N TYR A 40 1.90 31.55 3.69
CA TYR A 40 2.09 30.64 2.57
C TYR A 40 1.19 29.40 2.64
N SER A 41 1.13 28.75 3.79
CA SER A 41 0.31 27.55 3.98
C SER A 41 -1.19 27.84 3.89
N ASP A 42 -1.64 28.94 4.50
CA ASP A 42 -3.06 29.30 4.57
C ASP A 42 -3.58 29.79 3.22
N PHE A 43 -2.75 30.53 2.49
CA PHE A 43 -3.11 31.02 1.15
C PHE A 43 -2.98 29.93 0.09
N ASP A 44 -2.05 28.97 0.25
CA ASP A 44 -1.78 27.88 -0.70
C ASP A 44 -1.58 28.39 -2.14
N PRO A 45 -0.49 29.14 -2.42
CA PRO A 45 -0.28 29.80 -3.71
C PRO A 45 -0.04 28.78 -4.83
N GLU A 46 -0.52 29.12 -6.03
CA GLU A 46 -0.25 28.37 -7.28
C GLU A 46 0.89 29.02 -8.08
N LEU A 47 1.31 30.22 -7.69
CA LEU A 47 2.44 30.97 -8.25
C LEU A 47 2.92 32.00 -7.22
N VAL A 48 4.23 32.17 -7.10
CA VAL A 48 4.85 33.25 -6.33
C VAL A 48 5.52 34.24 -7.30
N LEU A 49 5.19 35.51 -7.17
CA LEU A 49 5.92 36.62 -7.78
C LEU A 49 6.72 37.30 -6.68
N LEU A 50 8.04 37.27 -6.76
CA LEU A 50 8.93 37.56 -5.66
C LEU A 50 9.98 38.60 -6.05
N ASP A 51 9.91 39.78 -5.42
CA ASP A 51 10.99 40.77 -5.59
C ASP A 51 12.29 40.23 -4.99
N ILE A 52 13.40 40.47 -5.70
CA ILE A 52 14.72 40.08 -5.23
C ILE A 52 15.21 41.05 -4.16
N SER A 53 15.02 42.37 -4.37
CA SER A 53 15.65 43.41 -3.59
C SER A 53 14.76 43.90 -2.46
N MET A 54 14.65 43.11 -1.40
CA MET A 54 13.87 43.45 -0.21
C MET A 54 14.77 43.61 1.04
N PRO A 55 14.42 44.50 2.00
CA PRO A 55 15.14 44.61 3.26
C PRO A 55 14.91 43.38 4.14
N ASP A 56 15.83 43.09 5.04
CA ASP A 56 15.83 42.02 6.04
C ASP A 56 15.98 40.60 5.52
N MET A 57 15.17 40.23 4.51
CA MET A 57 15.21 38.92 3.84
C MET A 57 15.04 39.15 2.35
N ASP A 58 16.06 38.86 1.56
CA ASP A 58 16.00 39.03 0.12
C ASP A 58 15.17 37.93 -0.56
N GLY A 59 14.82 38.14 -1.85
CA GLY A 59 13.99 37.19 -2.57
C GLY A 59 14.63 35.81 -2.72
N PHE A 60 15.95 35.74 -2.79
CA PHE A 60 16.65 34.43 -2.87
C PHE A 60 16.53 33.65 -1.58
N GLU A 61 16.65 34.31 -0.44
CA GLU A 61 16.46 33.70 0.88
C GLU A 61 15.00 33.21 1.04
N VAL A 62 14.02 34.02 0.62
CA VAL A 62 12.59 33.61 0.63
C VAL A 62 12.38 32.37 -0.25
N ALA A 63 12.90 32.34 -1.47
CA ALA A 63 12.76 31.20 -2.38
C ALA A 63 13.37 29.93 -1.80
N ASN A 64 14.58 30.03 -1.27
CA ASN A 64 15.25 28.89 -0.59
C ASN A 64 14.43 28.39 0.59
N GLU A 65 13.85 29.29 1.40
CA GLU A 65 13.06 28.92 2.55
C GLU A 65 11.72 28.28 2.15
N VAL A 66 11.08 28.78 1.09
CA VAL A 66 9.89 28.16 0.49
C VAL A 66 10.22 26.74 0.03
N ARG A 67 11.34 26.53 -0.70
CA ARG A 67 11.72 25.19 -1.18
C ARG A 67 12.05 24.23 -0.03
N ARG A 68 12.57 24.75 1.08
CA ARG A 68 12.95 23.95 2.27
C ARG A 68 11.73 23.56 3.11
N GLN A 69 10.80 24.51 3.35
CA GLN A 69 9.67 24.32 4.27
C GLN A 69 8.47 23.64 3.61
N PHE A 70 8.26 23.90 2.32
CA PHE A 70 7.08 23.44 1.60
C PHE A 70 7.47 22.44 0.50
N PRO A 71 7.21 21.14 0.70
CA PRO A 71 7.64 20.08 -0.22
C PRO A 71 6.86 20.10 -1.55
N GLU A 72 5.68 20.72 -1.56
CA GLU A 72 4.95 20.91 -2.81
C GLU A 72 5.59 22.06 -3.61
N TRP A 73 6.05 21.74 -4.81
CA TRP A 73 6.65 22.73 -5.67
C TRP A 73 5.58 23.66 -6.23
N VAL A 74 5.80 24.97 -6.08
CA VAL A 74 5.03 26.06 -6.69
C VAL A 74 6.01 26.90 -7.51
N PRO A 75 5.64 27.33 -8.75
CA PRO A 75 6.52 28.17 -9.54
C PRO A 75 6.81 29.49 -8.83
N ILE A 76 8.07 29.91 -8.87
CA ILE A 76 8.55 31.21 -8.37
C ILE A 76 9.09 32.00 -9.55
N ILE A 77 8.51 33.16 -9.82
CA ILE A 77 9.04 34.14 -10.79
C ILE A 77 9.63 35.29 -10.00
N PHE A 78 10.92 35.54 -10.20
CA PHE A 78 11.57 36.67 -9.59
C PHE A 78 11.25 37.97 -10.31
N LEU A 79 11.11 39.05 -9.55
CA LEU A 79 10.99 40.42 -10.04
C LEU A 79 12.29 41.16 -9.73
N SER A 80 12.91 41.83 -10.69
CA SER A 80 14.16 42.55 -10.47
C SER A 80 14.31 43.79 -11.37
N GLY A 81 15.01 44.77 -10.87
CA GLY A 81 15.43 45.93 -11.67
C GLY A 81 16.73 45.72 -12.47
N HIS A 82 17.34 44.55 -12.38
CA HIS A 82 18.63 44.21 -13.00
C HIS A 82 18.43 43.27 -14.20
N GLU A 83 19.20 43.48 -15.26
CA GLU A 83 19.16 42.68 -16.50
C GLU A 83 20.42 41.83 -16.70
N GLU A 84 21.37 41.85 -15.74
CA GLU A 84 22.63 41.16 -15.89
C GLU A 84 22.42 39.63 -15.90
N PRO A 85 23.07 38.90 -16.84
CA PRO A 85 22.92 37.45 -16.97
C PRO A 85 23.29 36.67 -15.69
N GLU A 86 24.26 37.18 -14.92
CA GLU A 86 24.69 36.61 -13.66
C GLU A 86 23.58 36.63 -12.60
N MET A 87 22.75 37.67 -12.57
CA MET A 87 21.61 37.77 -11.66
C MET A 87 20.50 36.82 -12.04
N ILE A 88 20.27 36.61 -13.33
CA ILE A 88 19.30 35.65 -13.85
C ILE A 88 19.75 34.22 -13.46
N ALA A 89 21.03 33.89 -13.67
CA ALA A 89 21.57 32.58 -13.26
C ALA A 89 21.42 32.35 -11.75
N LYS A 90 21.76 33.33 -10.93
CA LYS A 90 21.60 33.29 -9.47
C LYS A 90 20.14 33.09 -9.04
N ALA A 91 19.19 33.71 -9.75
CA ALA A 91 17.77 33.56 -9.49
C ALA A 91 17.29 32.11 -9.71
N ILE A 92 17.74 31.47 -10.77
CA ILE A 92 17.41 30.06 -11.04
C ILE A 92 18.08 29.13 -10.02
N ASP A 93 19.35 29.35 -9.69
CA ASP A 93 20.09 28.57 -8.70
C ASP A 93 19.46 28.67 -7.29
N ALA A 94 18.88 29.81 -6.95
CA ALA A 94 18.14 30.01 -5.70
C ALA A 94 16.75 29.35 -5.68
N GLY A 95 16.37 28.59 -6.70
CA GLY A 95 15.10 27.86 -6.78
C GLY A 95 13.97 28.62 -7.47
N GLY A 96 14.27 29.69 -8.20
CA GLY A 96 13.33 30.35 -9.10
C GLY A 96 13.10 29.54 -10.38
N ASP A 97 11.93 29.67 -10.95
CA ASP A 97 11.57 29.00 -12.20
C ASP A 97 11.60 29.96 -13.40
N ASP A 98 11.54 31.25 -13.12
CA ASP A 98 11.57 32.28 -14.16
C ASP A 98 11.92 33.66 -13.56
N TYR A 99 12.03 34.68 -14.42
CA TYR A 99 12.48 36.00 -14.10
C TYR A 99 11.72 37.08 -14.88
N LEU A 100 11.40 38.19 -14.23
CA LEU A 100 10.75 39.35 -14.82
C LEU A 100 11.48 40.65 -14.48
N ILE A 101 11.76 41.47 -15.47
CA ILE A 101 12.43 42.75 -15.31
C ILE A 101 11.42 43.84 -14.95
N LYS A 102 11.72 44.67 -13.97
CA LYS A 102 10.98 45.85 -13.60
C LYS A 102 11.43 47.06 -14.49
N PRO A 103 10.51 47.90 -14.97
CA PRO A 103 9.06 47.87 -14.79
C PRO A 103 8.41 46.73 -15.56
N VAL A 104 7.55 45.95 -14.90
CA VAL A 104 6.96 44.74 -15.46
C VAL A 104 6.12 45.00 -16.69
N ASN A 105 6.58 44.52 -17.86
CA ASN A 105 5.86 44.62 -19.10
C ASN A 105 4.61 43.72 -19.09
N LYS A 106 3.44 44.31 -19.44
CA LYS A 106 2.14 43.62 -19.42
C LYS A 106 2.09 42.39 -20.34
N VAL A 107 2.69 42.46 -21.53
CA VAL A 107 2.66 41.39 -22.52
C VAL A 107 3.53 40.23 -22.03
N VAL A 108 4.73 40.52 -21.53
CA VAL A 108 5.67 39.53 -21.02
C VAL A 108 5.10 38.84 -19.76
N LEU A 109 4.53 39.62 -18.83
CA LEU A 109 3.86 39.06 -17.63
C LEU A 109 2.77 38.10 -18.04
N ASN A 110 1.85 38.51 -18.92
CA ASN A 110 0.74 37.65 -19.34
C ASN A 110 1.22 36.35 -20.00
N SER A 111 2.24 36.43 -20.85
CA SER A 111 2.83 35.24 -21.50
C SER A 111 3.42 34.28 -20.49
N LYS A 112 4.15 34.78 -19.49
CA LYS A 112 4.73 33.95 -18.42
C LYS A 112 3.64 33.38 -17.53
N LEU A 113 2.61 34.11 -17.16
CA LEU A 113 1.47 33.60 -16.41
C LEU A 113 0.77 32.44 -17.14
N ILE A 114 0.55 32.58 -18.45
CA ILE A 114 -0.03 31.51 -19.28
C ILE A 114 0.89 30.26 -19.26
N ALA A 115 2.20 30.45 -19.38
CA ALA A 115 3.14 29.32 -19.30
C ALA A 115 3.09 28.62 -17.95
N MET A 116 3.09 29.38 -16.84
CA MET A 116 3.01 28.83 -15.49
C MET A 116 1.66 28.12 -15.21
N GLN A 117 0.56 28.66 -15.75
CA GLN A 117 -0.74 27.99 -15.69
C GLN A 117 -0.70 26.61 -16.35
N ARG A 118 -0.07 26.49 -17.52
CA ARG A 118 0.07 25.21 -18.21
C ARG A 118 0.90 24.22 -17.38
N ILE A 119 2.02 24.67 -16.82
CA ILE A 119 2.88 23.84 -15.98
C ILE A 119 2.13 23.38 -14.73
N ALA A 120 1.44 24.29 -14.04
CA ALA A 120 0.65 23.96 -12.86
C ALA A 120 -0.49 22.95 -13.17
N HIS A 121 -1.13 23.11 -14.34
CA HIS A 121 -2.17 22.19 -14.81
C HIS A 121 -1.59 20.81 -15.09
N MET A 122 -0.52 20.73 -15.91
CA MET A 122 0.14 19.45 -16.21
C MET A 122 0.63 18.71 -14.96
N ARG A 123 1.14 19.43 -13.97
CA ARG A 123 1.56 18.82 -12.70
C ARG A 123 0.39 18.25 -11.91
N ARG A 124 -0.73 18.97 -11.83
CA ARG A 124 -1.95 18.46 -11.18
C ARG A 124 -2.45 17.20 -11.86
N GLU A 125 -2.51 17.20 -13.20
CA GLU A 125 -2.90 16.00 -13.97
C GLU A 125 -1.94 14.83 -13.73
N LEU A 126 -0.64 15.08 -13.70
CA LEU A 126 0.37 14.06 -13.43
C LEU A 126 0.19 13.47 -12.01
N LYS A 127 0.03 14.33 -10.99
CA LYS A 127 -0.19 13.90 -9.60
C LYS A 127 -1.45 13.03 -9.48
N GLN A 128 -2.55 13.44 -10.13
CA GLN A 128 -3.80 12.66 -10.13
C GLN A 128 -3.65 11.33 -10.86
N SER A 129 -2.98 11.33 -12.01
CA SER A 129 -2.74 10.11 -12.79
C SER A 129 -1.84 9.13 -12.03
N THR A 130 -0.79 9.62 -11.37
CA THR A 130 0.10 8.79 -10.55
C THR A 130 -0.65 8.17 -9.37
N ALA A 131 -1.43 8.96 -8.64
CA ALA A 131 -2.25 8.45 -7.52
C ALA A 131 -3.26 7.40 -8.01
N LYS A 132 -3.88 7.61 -9.18
CA LYS A 132 -4.80 6.65 -9.76
C LYS A 132 -4.11 5.36 -10.21
N LEU A 133 -2.91 5.46 -10.76
CA LEU A 133 -2.10 4.28 -11.12
C LEU A 133 -1.70 3.47 -9.89
N GLU A 134 -1.34 4.12 -8.79
CA GLU A 134 -1.03 3.44 -7.53
C GLU A 134 -2.26 2.69 -6.98
N GLU A 135 -3.42 3.33 -6.95
CA GLU A 135 -4.68 2.71 -6.54
C GLU A 135 -5.03 1.47 -7.37
N LEU A 136 -4.94 1.62 -8.71
CA LEU A 136 -5.21 0.51 -9.63
C LEU A 136 -4.19 -0.62 -9.48
N ASN A 137 -2.92 -0.30 -9.24
CA ASN A 137 -1.88 -1.31 -9.04
C ASN A 137 -2.13 -2.13 -7.76
N ILE A 138 -2.51 -1.48 -6.65
CA ILE A 138 -2.91 -2.16 -5.42
C ILE A 138 -4.11 -3.10 -5.69
N LEU A 139 -5.13 -2.60 -6.40
CA LEU A 139 -6.31 -3.40 -6.73
C LEU A 139 -5.95 -4.61 -7.61
N LEU A 140 -5.12 -4.41 -8.63
CA LEU A 140 -4.64 -5.49 -9.50
C LEU A 140 -3.82 -6.52 -8.71
N GLN A 141 -2.96 -6.09 -7.79
CA GLN A 141 -2.21 -7.00 -6.93
C GLN A 141 -3.13 -7.82 -6.02
N GLN A 142 -4.14 -7.20 -5.43
CA GLN A 142 -5.14 -7.92 -4.64
C GLN A 142 -5.88 -8.94 -5.48
N GLN A 143 -6.41 -8.56 -6.64
CA GLN A 143 -7.09 -9.50 -7.55
C GLN A 143 -6.18 -10.63 -8.05
N ALA A 144 -4.90 -10.34 -8.28
CA ALA A 144 -3.93 -11.33 -8.71
C ALA A 144 -3.54 -12.33 -7.61
N ASN A 145 -3.63 -11.93 -6.35
CA ASN A 145 -3.10 -12.68 -5.20
C ASN A 145 -4.20 -13.33 -4.34
N GLU A 146 -5.44 -12.87 -4.45
CA GLU A 146 -6.57 -13.38 -3.66
C GLU A 146 -7.41 -14.41 -4.42
N ASP A 147 -8.06 -15.30 -3.67
CA ASP A 147 -9.12 -16.18 -4.16
C ASP A 147 -10.43 -15.39 -4.30
N GLY A 148 -11.10 -15.56 -5.43
CA GLY A 148 -12.30 -14.79 -5.77
C GLY A 148 -13.47 -14.98 -4.80
N LEU A 149 -13.63 -16.18 -4.23
CA LEU A 149 -14.71 -16.51 -3.31
C LEU A 149 -14.38 -16.10 -1.86
N THR A 150 -13.23 -16.50 -1.36
CA THR A 150 -12.89 -16.44 0.07
C THR A 150 -12.13 -15.20 0.47
N LYS A 151 -11.54 -14.46 -0.49
CA LYS A 151 -10.68 -13.30 -0.24
C LYS A 151 -9.46 -13.61 0.65
N LEU A 152 -9.10 -14.86 0.77
CA LEU A 152 -7.79 -15.32 1.23
C LEU A 152 -6.80 -15.30 0.06
N TYR A 153 -5.54 -15.51 0.35
CA TYR A 153 -4.56 -15.67 -0.72
C TYR A 153 -4.91 -16.89 -1.60
N ASN A 154 -4.71 -16.75 -2.90
CA ASN A 154 -4.86 -17.86 -3.84
C ASN A 154 -3.63 -18.79 -3.80
N ARG A 155 -3.77 -19.97 -4.39
CA ARG A 155 -2.72 -20.99 -4.45
C ARG A 155 -1.39 -20.43 -4.96
N ARG A 156 -1.41 -19.67 -6.06
CA ARG A 156 -0.19 -19.12 -6.67
C ARG A 156 0.57 -18.20 -5.71
N TYR A 157 -0.13 -17.34 -5.00
CA TYR A 157 0.51 -16.46 -4.01
C TYR A 157 1.05 -17.24 -2.81
N MET A 158 0.31 -18.25 -2.36
CA MET A 158 0.76 -19.14 -1.26
C MET A 158 2.02 -19.92 -1.65
N ASP A 159 2.11 -20.41 -2.89
CA ASP A 159 3.30 -21.10 -3.40
C ASP A 159 4.52 -20.15 -3.36
N THR A 160 4.38 -18.91 -3.82
CA THR A 160 5.44 -17.89 -3.74
C THR A 160 5.83 -17.61 -2.28
N LYS A 161 4.86 -17.46 -1.37
CA LYS A 161 5.14 -17.20 0.05
C LYS A 161 5.79 -18.38 0.76
N LEU A 162 5.42 -19.58 0.39
CA LEU A 162 6.07 -20.79 0.92
C LEU A 162 7.53 -20.86 0.49
N GLU A 163 7.84 -20.57 -0.78
CA GLU A 163 9.22 -20.52 -1.30
C GLU A 163 10.08 -19.47 -0.58
N GLU A 164 9.56 -18.25 -0.46
CA GLU A 164 10.21 -17.17 0.28
C GLU A 164 10.45 -17.56 1.75
N SER A 165 9.46 -18.19 2.37
CA SER A 165 9.53 -18.62 3.77
C SER A 165 10.58 -19.71 3.97
N ILE A 166 10.63 -20.73 3.12
CA ILE A 166 11.65 -21.78 3.15
C ILE A 166 13.05 -21.17 3.09
N ALA A 167 13.29 -20.29 2.12
CA ALA A 167 14.58 -19.64 1.94
C ALA A 167 14.96 -18.73 3.13
N TRP A 168 14.00 -18.01 3.71
CA TRP A 168 14.23 -17.09 4.83
C TRP A 168 14.52 -17.83 6.14
N HIS A 169 13.71 -18.88 6.45
CA HIS A 169 13.85 -19.68 7.67
C HIS A 169 15.10 -20.56 7.61
N GLY A 170 15.42 -21.14 6.44
CA GLY A 170 16.63 -21.93 6.26
C GLY A 170 17.91 -21.15 6.57
N ARG A 171 18.02 -19.91 6.06
CA ARG A 171 19.19 -19.06 6.38
C ARG A 171 19.33 -18.71 7.86
N ARG A 172 18.27 -18.78 8.65
CA ARG A 172 18.24 -18.40 10.07
C ARG A 172 18.13 -19.57 11.02
N ASN A 173 17.96 -20.77 10.47
CA ASN A 173 17.72 -22.00 11.26
C ASN A 173 16.53 -21.85 12.21
N ILE A 174 15.43 -21.24 11.71
CA ILE A 174 14.19 -20.99 12.47
C ILE A 174 13.14 -21.98 12.01
N PRO A 175 12.35 -22.58 12.92
CA PRO A 175 11.29 -23.51 12.54
C PRO A 175 10.15 -22.80 11.81
N MET A 176 9.49 -23.55 10.93
CA MET A 176 8.24 -23.14 10.30
C MET A 176 7.27 -24.31 10.22
N THR A 177 6.00 -23.99 10.05
CA THR A 177 4.95 -25.00 9.92
C THR A 177 4.10 -24.74 8.69
N VAL A 178 3.75 -25.80 7.97
CA VAL A 178 2.76 -25.80 6.90
C VAL A 178 1.58 -26.67 7.33
N ILE A 179 0.36 -26.13 7.21
CA ILE A 179 -0.88 -26.86 7.48
C ILE A 179 -1.69 -26.90 6.20
N LEU A 180 -2.11 -28.09 5.79
CA LEU A 180 -3.12 -28.28 4.75
C LEU A 180 -4.42 -28.74 5.43
N LEU A 181 -5.51 -28.04 5.17
CA LEU A 181 -6.82 -28.29 5.77
C LEU A 181 -7.82 -28.60 4.65
N ASP A 182 -8.69 -29.57 4.87
CA ASP A 182 -9.76 -29.96 3.96
C ASP A 182 -11.06 -30.13 4.72
N VAL A 183 -12.14 -29.54 4.21
CA VAL A 183 -13.47 -29.59 4.84
C VAL A 183 -14.08 -30.98 4.65
N ASP A 184 -14.32 -31.66 5.77
CA ASP A 184 -14.84 -33.02 5.77
C ASP A 184 -16.25 -33.11 5.13
N PHE A 185 -16.42 -34.07 4.22
CA PHE A 185 -17.69 -34.33 3.55
C PHE A 185 -18.32 -33.11 2.86
N PHE A 186 -17.49 -32.22 2.29
CA PHE A 186 -17.97 -30.98 1.68
C PHE A 186 -18.83 -31.24 0.43
N LYS A 187 -18.56 -32.27 -0.35
CA LYS A 187 -19.43 -32.67 -1.46
C LYS A 187 -20.83 -33.06 -0.98
N PRO A 188 -21.03 -33.98 -0.01
CA PRO A 188 -22.35 -34.23 0.61
C PRO A 188 -23.02 -32.99 1.19
N TYR A 189 -22.23 -32.04 1.74
CA TYR A 189 -22.76 -30.76 2.20
C TYR A 189 -23.40 -29.97 1.04
N ASN A 190 -22.66 -29.81 -0.06
CA ASN A 190 -23.16 -29.12 -1.25
C ASN A 190 -24.39 -29.83 -1.87
N ASP A 191 -24.34 -31.15 -1.94
CA ASP A 191 -25.43 -31.94 -2.51
C ASP A 191 -26.76 -31.77 -1.71
N ASN A 192 -26.65 -31.54 -0.39
CA ASN A 192 -27.80 -31.37 0.50
C ASN A 192 -28.24 -29.91 0.66
N TYR A 193 -27.31 -28.97 0.86
CA TYR A 193 -27.63 -27.56 1.17
C TYR A 193 -27.49 -26.64 -0.04
N GLY A 194 -26.97 -27.12 -1.16
CA GLY A 194 -26.72 -26.36 -2.38
C GLY A 194 -25.40 -25.57 -2.36
N HIS A 195 -24.87 -25.30 -3.56
CA HIS A 195 -23.56 -24.62 -3.75
C HIS A 195 -23.50 -23.23 -3.11
N ILE A 196 -24.62 -22.48 -3.11
CA ILE A 196 -24.63 -21.14 -2.48
C ILE A 196 -24.38 -21.23 -0.97
N GLN A 197 -24.89 -22.25 -0.32
CA GLN A 197 -24.65 -22.47 1.11
C GLN A 197 -23.23 -23.00 1.36
N GLY A 198 -22.72 -23.83 0.45
CA GLY A 198 -21.32 -24.25 0.45
C GLY A 198 -20.35 -23.07 0.33
N ASP A 199 -20.62 -22.15 -0.58
CA ASP A 199 -19.83 -20.92 -0.74
C ASP A 199 -19.81 -20.08 0.54
N LYS A 200 -20.97 -19.91 1.20
CA LYS A 200 -21.05 -19.22 2.51
C LYS A 200 -20.27 -19.95 3.60
N CYS A 201 -20.31 -21.28 3.60
CA CYS A 201 -19.53 -22.08 4.53
C CYS A 201 -18.02 -21.85 4.34
N LEU A 202 -17.52 -21.89 3.11
CA LEU A 202 -16.12 -21.61 2.80
C LEU A 202 -15.73 -20.16 3.12
N GLN A 203 -16.60 -19.19 2.87
CA GLN A 203 -16.37 -17.79 3.25
C GLN A 203 -16.30 -17.61 4.77
N GLY A 204 -17.18 -18.28 5.51
CA GLY A 204 -17.17 -18.31 6.98
C GLY A 204 -15.86 -18.89 7.51
N LEU A 205 -15.46 -20.05 7.00
CA LEU A 205 -14.18 -20.68 7.35
C LEU A 205 -13.00 -19.76 7.04
N ALA A 206 -12.98 -19.17 5.86
CA ALA A 206 -11.93 -18.24 5.46
C ALA A 206 -11.82 -17.04 6.41
N SER A 207 -12.96 -16.44 6.79
CA SER A 207 -13.01 -15.34 7.75
C SER A 207 -12.46 -15.75 9.11
N THR A 208 -12.83 -16.92 9.59
CA THR A 208 -12.34 -17.50 10.86
C THR A 208 -10.84 -17.72 10.82
N LEU A 209 -10.31 -18.35 9.78
CA LEU A 209 -8.87 -18.56 9.63
C LEU A 209 -8.11 -17.22 9.55
N LYS A 210 -8.63 -16.25 8.82
CA LYS A 210 -8.03 -14.90 8.71
C LYS A 210 -7.96 -14.18 10.06
N GLN A 211 -8.94 -14.40 10.94
CA GLN A 211 -8.95 -13.81 12.29
C GLN A 211 -8.00 -14.53 13.26
N LEU A 212 -7.82 -15.83 13.10
CA LEU A 212 -6.92 -16.63 13.94
C LEU A 212 -5.44 -16.37 13.65
N PHE A 213 -5.09 -16.07 12.39
CA PHE A 213 -3.73 -15.95 11.90
C PHE A 213 -3.49 -14.53 11.33
N VAL A 214 -3.13 -13.62 12.23
CA VAL A 214 -2.97 -12.17 11.93
C VAL A 214 -1.53 -11.68 12.09
N ARG A 215 -0.61 -12.55 12.54
CA ARG A 215 0.77 -12.13 12.80
C ARG A 215 1.59 -12.00 11.52
N ALA A 216 2.58 -11.14 11.56
CA ALA A 216 3.57 -11.06 10.48
C ALA A 216 4.26 -12.44 10.30
N GLY A 217 4.27 -12.95 9.07
CA GLY A 217 4.81 -14.28 8.76
C GLY A 217 3.78 -15.42 8.85
N GLU A 218 2.52 -15.14 9.17
CA GLU A 218 1.41 -16.07 9.06
C GLU A 218 0.64 -15.79 7.76
N PHE A 219 0.57 -16.78 6.88
CA PHE A 219 -0.13 -16.68 5.60
C PHE A 219 -1.22 -17.73 5.53
N VAL A 220 -2.40 -17.32 5.10
CA VAL A 220 -3.57 -18.20 4.94
C VAL A 220 -4.09 -18.05 3.53
N GLY A 221 -4.26 -19.17 2.83
CA GLY A 221 -4.75 -19.21 1.47
C GLY A 221 -5.71 -20.34 1.19
N ARG A 222 -6.49 -20.21 0.11
CA ARG A 222 -7.26 -21.31 -0.45
C ARG A 222 -6.44 -22.03 -1.48
N TYR A 223 -6.22 -23.32 -1.26
CA TYR A 223 -5.43 -24.17 -2.14
C TYR A 223 -6.23 -24.59 -3.39
N GLY A 224 -7.52 -24.89 -3.21
CA GLY A 224 -8.48 -25.20 -4.27
C GLY A 224 -9.71 -25.91 -3.71
N GLY A 225 -10.87 -25.76 -4.34
CA GLY A 225 -12.10 -26.40 -3.85
C GLY A 225 -12.41 -26.06 -2.38
N GLU A 226 -12.41 -27.08 -1.53
CA GLU A 226 -12.60 -26.99 -0.08
C GLU A 226 -11.30 -27.04 0.73
N GLU A 227 -10.15 -26.93 0.06
CA GLU A 227 -8.83 -27.03 0.69
C GLU A 227 -8.23 -25.66 0.98
N PHE A 228 -7.63 -25.53 2.17
CA PHE A 228 -6.94 -24.34 2.64
C PHE A 228 -5.52 -24.67 3.07
N VAL A 229 -4.61 -23.74 2.86
CA VAL A 229 -3.20 -23.88 3.25
C VAL A 229 -2.78 -22.73 4.15
N LEU A 230 -2.03 -23.05 5.19
CA LEU A 230 -1.43 -22.09 6.11
C LEU A 230 0.08 -22.28 6.12
N VAL A 231 0.81 -21.17 6.12
CA VAL A 231 2.27 -21.12 6.27
C VAL A 231 2.56 -20.26 7.48
N LEU A 232 3.16 -20.84 8.52
CA LEU A 232 3.35 -20.20 9.82
C LEU A 232 4.84 -20.10 10.15
N SER A 233 5.32 -18.88 10.32
CA SER A 233 6.70 -18.58 10.70
C SER A 233 6.93 -18.83 12.19
N ASP A 234 8.18 -19.15 12.56
CA ASP A 234 8.64 -19.33 13.94
C ASP A 234 7.70 -20.26 14.74
N THR A 235 7.30 -21.36 14.10
CA THR A 235 6.32 -22.30 14.63
C THR A 235 6.90 -23.71 14.63
N ASP A 236 7.26 -24.19 15.81
CA ASP A 236 7.73 -25.55 16.03
C ASP A 236 6.57 -26.56 16.16
N GLY A 237 6.91 -27.83 16.39
CA GLY A 237 5.92 -28.87 16.48
C GLY A 237 4.94 -28.73 17.65
N ALA A 238 5.33 -28.12 18.75
CA ALA A 238 4.44 -27.91 19.90
C ALA A 238 3.45 -26.76 19.60
N ALA A 239 3.95 -25.66 19.07
CA ALA A 239 3.12 -24.53 18.63
C ALA A 239 2.18 -24.94 17.49
N ALA A 240 2.64 -25.74 16.54
CA ALA A 240 1.83 -26.25 15.44
C ALA A 240 0.62 -27.07 15.91
N LYS A 241 0.82 -27.92 16.91
CA LYS A 241 -0.26 -28.69 17.56
C LYS A 241 -1.31 -27.78 18.20
N LEU A 242 -0.85 -26.71 18.85
CA LEU A 242 -1.77 -25.71 19.43
C LEU A 242 -2.58 -24.99 18.33
N HIS A 243 -1.93 -24.60 17.24
CA HIS A 243 -2.60 -23.96 16.12
C HIS A 243 -3.64 -24.88 15.46
N ALA A 244 -3.29 -26.14 15.21
CA ALA A 244 -4.24 -27.14 14.67
C ALA A 244 -5.46 -27.36 15.59
N THR A 245 -5.24 -27.38 16.90
CA THR A 245 -6.31 -27.46 17.89
C THR A 245 -7.21 -26.23 17.86
N ARG A 246 -6.62 -25.02 17.84
CA ARG A 246 -7.38 -23.75 17.74
C ARG A 246 -8.23 -23.68 16.46
N ILE A 247 -7.72 -24.18 15.35
CA ILE A 247 -8.50 -24.26 14.10
C ILE A 247 -9.72 -25.14 14.30
N LYS A 248 -9.53 -26.32 14.88
CA LYS A 248 -10.62 -27.28 15.14
C LYS A 248 -11.70 -26.68 16.06
N GLU A 249 -11.29 -26.02 17.13
CA GLU A 249 -12.19 -25.35 18.10
C GLU A 249 -12.97 -24.22 17.42
N ALA A 250 -12.30 -23.36 16.66
CA ALA A 250 -12.92 -22.27 15.94
C ALA A 250 -13.93 -22.74 14.88
N LEU A 251 -13.63 -23.83 14.17
CA LEU A 251 -14.59 -24.48 13.27
C LEU A 251 -15.83 -24.98 14.00
N HIS A 252 -15.64 -25.56 15.19
CA HIS A 252 -16.75 -25.99 16.02
C HIS A 252 -17.64 -24.81 16.48
N GLU A 253 -17.00 -23.69 16.82
CA GLU A 253 -17.70 -22.45 17.21
C GLU A 253 -18.46 -21.79 16.07
N MET A 254 -18.03 -21.95 14.81
CA MET A 254 -18.78 -21.47 13.64
C MET A 254 -20.19 -22.07 13.56
N ASN A 255 -20.39 -23.25 14.10
CA ASN A 255 -21.69 -23.92 14.27
C ASN A 255 -22.52 -24.09 12.96
N TYR A 256 -21.86 -24.37 11.83
CA TYR A 256 -22.54 -24.71 10.59
C TYR A 256 -23.07 -26.14 10.65
N ALA A 257 -24.39 -26.33 10.57
CA ALA A 257 -25.00 -27.66 10.61
C ALA A 257 -24.59 -28.51 9.39
N HIS A 258 -24.32 -29.81 9.62
CA HIS A 258 -24.01 -30.78 8.57
C HIS A 258 -24.62 -32.15 8.86
N GLU A 259 -25.95 -32.27 8.69
CA GLU A 259 -26.74 -33.44 9.03
C GLU A 259 -26.35 -34.71 8.24
N HIS A 260 -25.71 -34.55 7.07
CA HIS A 260 -25.27 -35.65 6.23
C HIS A 260 -23.79 -36.05 6.43
N SER A 261 -23.12 -35.47 7.41
CA SER A 261 -21.78 -35.92 7.81
C SER A 261 -21.87 -37.11 8.76
N THR A 262 -21.01 -38.12 8.52
CA THR A 262 -20.91 -39.28 9.42
C THR A 262 -19.97 -39.05 10.59
N VAL A 263 -19.35 -37.86 10.70
CA VAL A 263 -18.35 -37.51 11.72
C VAL A 263 -18.90 -36.61 12.81
N SER A 264 -19.76 -35.67 12.43
CA SER A 264 -20.32 -34.67 13.34
C SER A 264 -21.61 -34.11 12.73
N ASP A 265 -22.53 -33.62 13.57
CA ASP A 265 -23.70 -32.85 13.14
C ASP A 265 -23.37 -31.43 12.63
N ARG A 266 -22.09 -31.08 12.60
CA ARG A 266 -21.54 -29.80 12.17
C ARG A 266 -20.42 -29.97 11.16
N VAL A 267 -20.15 -28.90 10.40
CA VAL A 267 -18.99 -28.86 9.50
C VAL A 267 -17.70 -29.02 10.31
N THR A 268 -16.87 -29.94 9.87
CA THR A 268 -15.54 -30.20 10.43
C THR A 268 -14.49 -30.18 9.33
N ALA A 269 -13.22 -30.20 9.72
CA ALA A 269 -12.12 -30.33 8.79
C ALA A 269 -11.04 -31.28 9.32
N SER A 270 -10.40 -31.96 8.40
CA SER A 270 -9.17 -32.71 8.62
C SER A 270 -7.96 -31.86 8.31
N GLN A 271 -6.86 -32.03 9.04
CA GLN A 271 -5.65 -31.24 8.88
C GLN A 271 -4.41 -32.12 8.79
N GLY A 272 -3.58 -31.86 7.78
CA GLY A 272 -2.20 -32.34 7.71
C GLY A 272 -1.26 -31.23 8.19
N VAL A 273 -0.35 -31.52 9.09
CA VAL A 273 0.57 -30.56 9.72
C VAL A 273 1.99 -31.03 9.54
N LEU A 274 2.84 -30.17 8.99
CA LEU A 274 4.27 -30.41 8.82
C LEU A 274 5.07 -29.29 9.49
N SER A 275 5.82 -29.64 10.53
CA SER A 275 6.72 -28.70 11.23
C SER A 275 8.16 -29.10 10.98
N PHE A 276 9.00 -28.13 10.58
CA PHE A 276 10.40 -28.40 10.25
C PHE A 276 11.25 -27.15 10.31
N VAL A 277 12.56 -27.33 10.39
CA VAL A 277 13.53 -26.28 10.16
C VAL A 277 14.04 -26.46 8.73
N PRO A 278 13.78 -25.52 7.81
CA PRO A 278 14.21 -25.67 6.43
C PRO A 278 15.73 -25.66 6.29
N ALA A 279 16.27 -26.43 5.36
CA ALA A 279 17.66 -26.29 4.90
C ALA A 279 17.80 -25.16 3.84
N GLY A 280 16.68 -24.65 3.33
CA GLY A 280 16.62 -23.54 2.38
C GLY A 280 16.57 -23.93 0.89
N GLY A 281 16.52 -25.24 0.60
CA GLY A 281 16.47 -25.77 -0.77
C GLY A 281 15.36 -26.78 -1.03
N GLU A 282 14.43 -26.94 -0.10
CA GLU A 282 13.30 -27.85 -0.25
C GLU A 282 12.36 -27.38 -1.35
N SER A 283 11.92 -28.32 -2.19
CA SER A 283 10.92 -28.01 -3.22
C SER A 283 9.53 -27.91 -2.61
N ILE A 284 8.74 -26.96 -3.07
CA ILE A 284 7.33 -26.79 -2.68
C ILE A 284 6.56 -28.09 -2.88
N ALA A 285 6.80 -28.80 -3.99
CA ALA A 285 6.15 -30.07 -4.29
C ALA A 285 6.41 -31.12 -3.20
N SER A 286 7.65 -31.25 -2.74
CA SER A 286 8.00 -32.18 -1.65
C SER A 286 7.33 -31.80 -0.32
N ILE A 287 7.20 -30.51 -0.02
CA ILE A 287 6.50 -30.03 1.18
C ILE A 287 5.02 -30.40 1.11
N TYR A 288 4.35 -30.05 0.01
CA TYR A 288 2.93 -30.38 -0.18
C TYR A 288 2.68 -31.89 -0.15
N GLU A 289 3.52 -32.70 -0.78
CA GLU A 289 3.40 -34.16 -0.72
C GLU A 289 3.39 -34.68 0.72
N LYS A 290 4.30 -34.19 1.55
CA LYS A 290 4.40 -34.62 2.97
C LYS A 290 3.20 -34.16 3.79
N VAL A 291 2.72 -32.94 3.58
CA VAL A 291 1.54 -32.41 4.27
C VAL A 291 0.28 -33.13 3.82
N ASP A 292 0.14 -33.41 2.52
CA ASP A 292 -0.99 -34.16 1.97
C ASP A 292 -1.05 -35.60 2.52
N GLN A 293 0.10 -36.27 2.63
CA GLN A 293 0.16 -37.59 3.28
C GLN A 293 -0.32 -37.55 4.73
N ALA A 294 0.00 -36.47 5.48
CA ALA A 294 -0.50 -36.28 6.84
C ALA A 294 -2.02 -36.00 6.83
N LEU A 295 -2.50 -35.18 5.92
CA LEU A 295 -3.94 -34.90 5.74
C LEU A 295 -4.72 -36.18 5.39
N TYR A 296 -4.19 -36.97 4.47
CA TYR A 296 -4.80 -38.25 4.11
C TYR A 296 -4.93 -39.20 5.31
N GLN A 297 -3.89 -39.26 6.14
CA GLN A 297 -3.96 -40.04 7.39
C GLN A 297 -4.99 -39.49 8.38
N ALA A 298 -5.13 -38.17 8.50
CA ALA A 298 -6.18 -37.56 9.33
C ALA A 298 -7.58 -37.98 8.84
N LYS A 299 -7.80 -37.98 7.52
CA LYS A 299 -9.04 -38.44 6.92
C LYS A 299 -9.31 -39.93 7.18
N GLN A 300 -8.27 -40.78 7.13
CA GLN A 300 -8.39 -42.23 7.45
C GLN A 300 -8.61 -42.48 8.94
N SER A 301 -8.09 -41.65 9.83
CA SER A 301 -8.21 -41.79 11.30
C SER A 301 -9.56 -41.33 11.83
N GLY A 302 -10.57 -41.15 10.98
CA GLY A 302 -11.93 -40.81 11.37
C GLY A 302 -12.32 -39.35 11.14
N ARG A 303 -11.46 -38.56 10.46
CA ARG A 303 -11.68 -37.14 10.17
C ARG A 303 -11.77 -36.25 11.42
N ASN A 304 -12.10 -34.98 11.25
CA ASN A 304 -12.21 -34.00 12.36
C ASN A 304 -11.01 -34.03 13.31
N THR A 305 -9.83 -34.21 12.76
CA THR A 305 -8.57 -34.36 13.50
C THR A 305 -7.40 -33.82 12.69
N PHE A 306 -6.24 -33.80 13.31
CA PHE A 306 -5.00 -33.49 12.60
C PHE A 306 -3.96 -34.58 12.81
N ILE A 307 -3.12 -34.78 11.80
CA ILE A 307 -1.90 -35.58 11.91
C ILE A 307 -0.71 -34.65 11.71
N GLN A 308 0.20 -34.68 12.65
CA GLN A 308 1.44 -33.92 12.62
C GLN A 308 2.61 -34.82 12.24
N ARG A 309 3.48 -34.33 11.37
CA ARG A 309 4.76 -34.95 11.01
C ARG A 309 5.91 -33.96 11.18
N SER A 310 7.09 -34.48 11.42
CA SER A 310 8.35 -33.72 11.33
C SER A 310 9.22 -34.28 10.20
N ILE A 311 10.08 -33.46 9.60
CA ILE A 311 10.98 -33.94 8.53
C ILE A 311 11.98 -34.99 9.04
N LEU A 312 12.31 -34.97 10.33
CA LEU A 312 13.21 -35.95 10.95
C LEU A 312 12.64 -37.40 10.95
N GLU A 313 11.31 -37.56 10.90
CA GLU A 313 10.63 -38.87 10.89
C GLU A 313 10.55 -39.48 9.48
N LEU A 314 10.96 -38.76 8.43
CA LEU A 314 10.83 -39.20 7.04
C LEU A 314 12.17 -39.53 6.37
N ALA A 315 13.26 -39.52 7.15
CA ALA A 315 14.61 -39.91 6.71
C ALA A 315 14.96 -41.35 7.09
N GLY A 316 13.98 -42.16 7.53
CA GLY A 316 14.12 -43.56 7.87
C GLY A 316 13.45 -44.49 6.87
#